data_71779209ed438ffe9a06892f71bd9bee
#
_entry.id   71779209ed438ffe9a06892f71bd9bee
#
_cell.length_a   1.000
_cell.length_b   1.000
_cell.length_c   1.000
_cell.angle_alpha   90.00
_cell.angle_beta   90.00
_cell.angle_gamma   90.00
#
_symmetry.space_group_name_H-M   'P 1'
#
loop_
_entity.id
_entity.type
_entity.pdbx_description
1 polymer ?
#
loop_
_entity_poly.entity_id
_entity_poly.type
_entity_poly.pdbx_seq_one_letter_code
_entity_poly.pdbx_strand_id
1 'polypeptide(L)'
;MIDSPSSHPHRPSSHPDVPYGKIGVLLLNLGTPDGTDYWSMRRYLKEFLSDTRVIEEPRWKWWPILNLIILTVRPGKKGKDYATIWNNEKNEGPLKTITRDQAEKLAERLKGHPNILVDWAMRYANPSTESRIRALQEQGCERILLVPLYPQYAAATTATAADEAFRALIRMRWQPAVRVAPAWHDDPTYIDALARSVRTHLAGLDFEPEVLLATFHGMPQKYHRAGDPYHCHCMKTGRLLREALGWDKDRYVISFQSRFGNDPWLQPYTDETVEKLAKKGIKRLAMVAPGFTADCLETLEELDGENREIFEHNGGEKFSYIPALNASEPGMDVIEAIVRRELMGWI
;
A
#
# COMPACT_ATOMS: atom_id res chain seq x y z
N MET A 1 -29.03 26.27 -4.98
CA MET A 1 -29.47 25.30 -6.00
C MET A 1 -28.40 25.32 -7.07
N ILE A 2 -27.53 24.34 -7.09
CA ILE A 2 -26.52 24.19 -8.14
C ILE A 2 -27.23 23.37 -9.22
N ASP A 3 -27.43 24.01 -10.39
CA ASP A 3 -28.13 23.42 -11.52
C ASP A 3 -27.59 22.03 -11.86
N SER A 4 -28.54 21.14 -12.16
CA SER A 4 -28.28 19.78 -12.68
C SER A 4 -27.26 19.85 -13.84
N PRO A 5 -26.33 18.91 -13.99
CA PRO A 5 -25.32 18.87 -15.06
C PRO A 5 -25.89 18.86 -16.48
N SER A 6 -27.21 18.78 -16.64
CA SER A 6 -27.89 18.69 -17.95
C SER A 6 -28.08 20.03 -18.68
N SER A 7 -27.77 21.18 -18.09
CA SER A 7 -28.00 22.49 -18.70
C SER A 7 -26.73 23.24 -19.09
N HIS A 8 -25.89 22.65 -19.91
CA HIS A 8 -24.80 23.42 -20.52
C HIS A 8 -25.40 24.37 -21.55
N PRO A 9 -25.25 25.71 -21.40
CA PRO A 9 -25.99 26.71 -22.21
C PRO A 9 -25.63 26.64 -23.70
N HIS A 10 -24.58 25.97 -24.09
CA HIS A 10 -24.12 25.86 -25.46
C HIS A 10 -24.34 24.47 -26.09
N ARG A 11 -25.05 23.57 -25.40
CA ARG A 11 -25.32 22.22 -25.92
C ARG A 11 -26.44 22.28 -26.97
N PRO A 12 -26.22 21.79 -28.22
CA PRO A 12 -27.27 21.64 -29.21
C PRO A 12 -28.38 20.70 -28.70
N SER A 13 -29.64 21.01 -29.04
CA SER A 13 -30.80 20.22 -28.60
C SER A 13 -30.77 18.76 -29.10
N SER A 14 -30.05 18.50 -30.22
CA SER A 14 -29.86 17.16 -30.80
C SER A 14 -28.64 16.41 -30.22
N HIS A 15 -27.89 17.02 -29.31
CA HIS A 15 -26.71 16.40 -28.75
C HIS A 15 -27.10 15.27 -27.78
N PRO A 16 -26.52 14.08 -27.87
CA PRO A 16 -26.78 13.01 -26.93
C PRO A 16 -26.47 13.41 -25.48
N ASP A 17 -27.15 12.82 -24.53
CA ASP A 17 -26.89 13.05 -23.12
C ASP A 17 -25.62 12.31 -22.69
N VAL A 18 -24.53 13.06 -22.62
CA VAL A 18 -23.19 12.54 -22.25
C VAL A 18 -22.83 13.11 -20.88
N PRO A 19 -22.58 12.26 -19.87
CA PRO A 19 -22.10 12.73 -18.57
C PRO A 19 -20.70 13.35 -18.71
N TYR A 20 -20.45 14.47 -18.06
CA TYR A 20 -19.17 15.19 -18.07
C TYR A 20 -19.02 16.09 -16.84
N GLY A 21 -17.84 16.71 -16.68
CA GLY A 21 -17.56 17.69 -15.65
C GLY A 21 -17.27 17.10 -14.27
N LYS A 22 -17.10 15.78 -14.17
CA LYS A 22 -16.74 15.11 -12.93
C LYS A 22 -15.24 14.87 -12.81
N ILE A 23 -14.80 14.68 -11.57
CA ILE A 23 -13.42 14.37 -11.19
C ILE A 23 -13.43 13.02 -10.48
N GLY A 24 -12.64 12.09 -10.98
CA GLY A 24 -12.40 10.81 -10.31
C GLY A 24 -11.21 10.92 -9.35
N VAL A 25 -11.34 10.34 -8.16
CA VAL A 25 -10.24 10.06 -7.26
C VAL A 25 -10.12 8.54 -7.17
N LEU A 26 -9.01 7.99 -7.66
CA LEU A 26 -8.77 6.54 -7.69
C LEU A 26 -7.66 6.18 -6.70
N LEU A 27 -8.03 5.58 -5.59
CA LEU A 27 -7.08 5.01 -4.63
C LEU A 27 -6.49 3.73 -5.23
N LEU A 28 -5.15 3.62 -5.24
CA LEU A 28 -4.42 2.50 -5.82
C LEU A 28 -3.63 1.76 -4.75
N ASN A 29 -3.84 0.45 -4.64
CA ASN A 29 -3.06 -0.41 -3.76
C ASN A 29 -2.50 -1.61 -4.54
N LEU A 30 -1.58 -2.39 -3.91
CA LEU A 30 -0.82 -3.46 -4.54
C LEU A 30 -1.72 -4.54 -5.15
N GLY A 31 -2.64 -5.02 -4.36
CA GLY A 31 -3.51 -6.12 -4.73
C GLY A 31 -3.35 -7.33 -3.83
N THR A 32 -4.30 -8.22 -3.98
CA THR A 32 -4.42 -9.45 -3.21
C THR A 32 -5.08 -10.50 -4.10
N PRO A 33 -4.82 -11.80 -3.91
CA PRO A 33 -5.46 -12.83 -4.71
C PRO A 33 -6.99 -12.80 -4.54
N ASP A 34 -7.72 -13.25 -5.56
CA ASP A 34 -9.18 -13.35 -5.52
C ASP A 34 -9.69 -14.54 -4.66
N GLY A 35 -8.77 -15.41 -4.23
CA GLY A 35 -9.05 -16.56 -3.37
C GLY A 35 -7.76 -17.20 -2.88
N THR A 36 -7.85 -18.04 -1.87
CA THR A 36 -6.72 -18.74 -1.27
C THR A 36 -6.38 -20.08 -1.96
N ASP A 37 -7.21 -20.48 -2.93
CA ASP A 37 -6.96 -21.68 -3.70
C ASP A 37 -5.74 -21.57 -4.63
N TYR A 38 -5.21 -22.73 -5.05
CA TYR A 38 -4.01 -22.81 -5.88
C TYR A 38 -4.11 -21.97 -7.16
N TRP A 39 -5.25 -21.98 -7.86
CA TRP A 39 -5.37 -21.32 -9.16
C TRP A 39 -5.52 -19.79 -9.02
N SER A 40 -6.24 -19.33 -8.01
CA SER A 40 -6.36 -17.91 -7.68
C SER A 40 -5.01 -17.33 -7.27
N MET A 41 -4.27 -18.05 -6.40
CA MET A 41 -2.91 -17.69 -6.04
C MET A 41 -1.95 -17.70 -7.23
N ARG A 42 -2.06 -18.70 -8.10
CA ARG A 42 -1.20 -18.80 -9.29
C ARG A 42 -1.42 -17.65 -10.27
N ARG A 43 -2.68 -17.23 -10.48
CA ARG A 43 -3.01 -16.07 -11.34
C ARG A 43 -2.41 -14.78 -10.77
N TYR A 44 -2.64 -14.53 -9.49
CA TYR A 44 -2.10 -13.37 -8.78
C TYR A 44 -0.56 -13.32 -8.82
N LEU A 45 0.10 -14.40 -8.42
CA LEU A 45 1.56 -14.47 -8.43
C LEU A 45 2.14 -14.36 -9.84
N LYS A 46 1.46 -14.89 -10.85
CA LYS A 46 1.90 -14.74 -12.24
C LYS A 46 1.86 -13.28 -12.68
N GLU A 47 0.78 -12.56 -12.41
CA GLU A 47 0.65 -11.15 -12.73
C GLU A 47 1.73 -10.33 -12.01
N PHE A 48 1.82 -10.49 -10.70
CA PHE A 48 2.77 -9.78 -9.84
C PHE A 48 4.24 -10.02 -10.23
N LEU A 49 4.65 -11.28 -10.35
CA LEU A 49 6.05 -11.64 -10.63
C LEU A 49 6.42 -11.55 -12.12
N SER A 50 5.47 -11.31 -13.02
CA SER A 50 5.74 -11.00 -14.43
C SER A 50 6.02 -9.51 -14.65
N ASP A 51 5.77 -8.65 -13.68
CA ASP A 51 6.02 -7.22 -13.79
C ASP A 51 7.52 -6.92 -13.74
N THR A 52 7.99 -6.23 -14.76
CA THR A 52 9.41 -5.85 -14.89
C THR A 52 9.83 -4.77 -13.89
N ARG A 53 8.87 -4.05 -13.26
CA ARG A 53 9.14 -3.13 -12.14
C ARG A 53 9.38 -3.86 -10.84
N VAL A 54 8.86 -5.08 -10.70
CA VAL A 54 9.02 -5.91 -9.49
C VAL A 54 10.24 -6.80 -9.63
N ILE A 55 10.37 -7.46 -10.79
CA ILE A 55 11.50 -8.35 -11.09
C ILE A 55 12.24 -7.82 -12.32
N GLU A 56 13.33 -7.12 -12.08
CA GLU A 56 14.20 -6.54 -13.12
C GLU A 56 15.23 -7.55 -13.65
N GLU A 57 14.76 -8.75 -14.00
CA GLU A 57 15.60 -9.78 -14.62
C GLU A 57 15.24 -9.94 -16.11
N PRO A 58 16.20 -10.27 -16.99
CA PRO A 58 15.93 -10.52 -18.41
C PRO A 58 14.85 -11.60 -18.57
N ARG A 59 13.83 -11.30 -19.42
CA ARG A 59 12.67 -12.18 -19.60
C ARG A 59 13.03 -13.62 -19.98
N TRP A 60 14.02 -13.80 -20.83
CA TRP A 60 14.45 -15.13 -21.29
C TRP A 60 15.00 -16.00 -20.12
N LYS A 61 15.58 -15.37 -19.09
CA LYS A 61 16.06 -16.03 -17.87
C LYS A 61 14.93 -16.23 -16.86
N TRP A 62 14.14 -15.17 -16.63
CA TRP A 62 13.11 -15.17 -15.59
C TRP A 62 11.88 -16.02 -15.93
N TRP A 63 11.46 -15.99 -17.21
CA TRP A 63 10.23 -16.65 -17.64
C TRP A 63 10.17 -18.17 -17.41
N PRO A 64 11.22 -18.95 -17.70
CA PRO A 64 11.26 -20.36 -17.33
C PRO A 64 11.20 -20.58 -15.80
N ILE A 65 11.95 -19.82 -15.03
CA ILE A 65 11.99 -19.92 -13.56
C ILE A 65 10.59 -19.65 -12.98
N LEU A 66 9.97 -18.57 -13.43
CA LEU A 66 8.63 -18.20 -12.98
C LEU A 66 7.62 -19.30 -13.29
N ASN A 67 7.51 -19.73 -14.54
CA ASN A 67 6.41 -20.61 -14.95
C ASN A 67 6.60 -22.07 -14.57
N LEU A 68 7.84 -22.58 -14.56
CA LEU A 68 8.12 -24.01 -14.31
C LEU A 68 8.40 -24.30 -12.83
N ILE A 69 8.92 -23.32 -12.08
CA ILE A 69 9.31 -23.53 -10.68
C ILE A 69 8.39 -22.78 -9.75
N ILE A 70 8.41 -21.43 -9.82
CA ILE A 70 7.75 -20.58 -8.82
C ILE A 70 6.24 -20.79 -8.83
N LEU A 71 5.61 -20.71 -10.00
CA LEU A 71 4.16 -20.86 -10.15
C LEU A 71 3.67 -22.31 -10.00
N THR A 72 4.57 -23.28 -9.84
CA THR A 72 4.23 -24.67 -9.51
C THR A 72 4.25 -24.90 -8.00
N VAL A 73 5.22 -24.31 -7.30
CA VAL A 73 5.46 -24.62 -5.88
C VAL A 73 4.83 -23.58 -4.94
N ARG A 74 4.98 -22.29 -5.23
CA ARG A 74 4.58 -21.22 -4.30
C ARG A 74 3.07 -21.06 -4.11
N PRO A 75 2.18 -21.24 -5.11
CA PRO A 75 0.76 -20.98 -4.92
C PRO A 75 0.14 -21.76 -3.77
N GLY A 76 0.49 -23.05 -3.61
CA GLY A 76 -0.05 -23.87 -2.54
C GLY A 76 0.42 -23.44 -1.13
N LYS A 77 1.68 -23.00 -1.01
CA LYS A 77 2.20 -22.49 0.27
C LYS A 77 1.56 -21.14 0.58
N LYS A 78 1.65 -20.19 -0.33
CA LYS A 78 1.10 -18.82 -0.12
C LYS A 78 -0.41 -18.79 0.06
N GLY A 79 -1.16 -19.75 -0.56
CA GLY A 79 -2.59 -19.89 -0.29
C GLY A 79 -2.89 -20.24 1.16
N LYS A 80 -2.06 -21.03 1.81
CA LYS A 80 -2.18 -21.34 3.24
C LYS A 80 -1.88 -20.11 4.10
N ASP A 81 -0.81 -19.39 3.77
CA ASP A 81 -0.44 -18.16 4.48
C ASP A 81 -1.60 -17.12 4.39
N TYR A 82 -2.18 -16.91 3.20
CA TYR A 82 -3.35 -16.05 3.03
C TYR A 82 -4.59 -16.54 3.78
N ALA A 83 -4.78 -17.86 3.91
CA ALA A 83 -5.94 -18.41 4.63
C ALA A 83 -5.93 -18.07 6.12
N THR A 84 -4.76 -17.83 6.74
CA THR A 84 -4.64 -17.45 8.16
C THR A 84 -5.18 -16.05 8.46
N ILE A 85 -5.15 -15.16 7.46
CA ILE A 85 -5.55 -13.75 7.58
C ILE A 85 -6.82 -13.42 6.77
N TRP A 86 -7.44 -14.43 6.16
CA TRP A 86 -8.55 -14.24 5.22
C TRP A 86 -9.82 -13.73 5.90
N ASN A 87 -10.42 -12.68 5.35
CA ASN A 87 -11.74 -12.23 5.77
C ASN A 87 -12.79 -13.19 5.22
N ASN A 88 -13.24 -14.14 6.04
CA ASN A 88 -14.19 -15.17 5.63
C ASN A 88 -15.61 -14.62 5.36
N GLU A 89 -15.99 -13.51 6.00
CA GLU A 89 -17.33 -12.92 5.79
C GLU A 89 -17.43 -12.28 4.40
N LYS A 90 -16.40 -11.56 3.98
CA LYS A 90 -16.32 -10.91 2.67
C LYS A 90 -15.67 -11.78 1.61
N ASN A 91 -15.12 -12.93 2.00
CA ASN A 91 -14.33 -13.85 1.16
C ASN A 91 -13.22 -13.13 0.37
N GLU A 92 -12.38 -12.37 1.07
CA GLU A 92 -11.29 -11.60 0.47
C GLU A 92 -10.15 -11.35 1.45
N GLY A 93 -8.97 -10.97 0.93
CA GLY A 93 -7.82 -10.58 1.76
C GLY A 93 -8.04 -9.22 2.45
N PRO A 94 -7.42 -8.98 3.62
CA PRO A 94 -7.60 -7.77 4.41
C PRO A 94 -7.24 -6.50 3.64
N LEU A 95 -6.19 -6.52 2.81
CA LEU A 95 -5.80 -5.38 1.99
C LEU A 95 -6.94 -4.88 1.09
N LYS A 96 -7.74 -5.80 0.53
CA LYS A 96 -8.89 -5.47 -0.33
C LYS A 96 -10.02 -4.85 0.48
N THR A 97 -10.36 -5.45 1.62
CA THR A 97 -11.35 -4.92 2.54
C THR A 97 -11.00 -3.49 2.96
N ILE A 98 -9.78 -3.30 3.47
CA ILE A 98 -9.32 -2.02 4.01
C ILE A 98 -9.26 -0.94 2.93
N THR A 99 -8.76 -1.27 1.73
CA THR A 99 -8.69 -0.29 0.63
C THR A 99 -10.08 0.17 0.19
N ARG A 100 -11.07 -0.73 0.17
CA ARG A 100 -12.47 -0.37 -0.07
C ARG A 100 -13.01 0.54 1.03
N ASP A 101 -12.81 0.18 2.29
CA ASP A 101 -13.26 0.96 3.44
C ASP A 101 -12.62 2.37 3.44
N GLN A 102 -11.35 2.49 3.03
CA GLN A 102 -10.68 3.78 2.83
C GLN A 102 -11.36 4.62 1.74
N ALA A 103 -11.72 4.01 0.61
CA ALA A 103 -12.40 4.72 -0.48
C ALA A 103 -13.81 5.16 -0.09
N GLU A 104 -14.58 4.30 0.57
CA GLU A 104 -15.92 4.61 1.06
C GLU A 104 -15.91 5.76 2.08
N LYS A 105 -15.00 5.71 3.06
CA LYS A 105 -14.83 6.81 4.05
C LYS A 105 -14.36 8.10 3.41
N LEU A 106 -13.47 8.03 2.42
CA LEU A 106 -13.04 9.21 1.69
C LEU A 106 -14.19 9.84 0.90
N ALA A 107 -15.03 9.01 0.25
CA ALA A 107 -16.21 9.49 -0.45
C ALA A 107 -17.16 10.24 0.49
N GLU A 108 -17.39 9.72 1.70
CA GLU A 108 -18.21 10.38 2.72
C GLU A 108 -17.60 11.73 3.16
N ARG A 109 -16.28 11.79 3.37
CA ARG A 109 -15.58 13.03 3.73
C ARG A 109 -15.60 14.08 2.62
N LEU A 110 -15.73 13.65 1.36
CA LEU A 110 -15.79 14.52 0.19
C LEU A 110 -17.22 14.79 -0.32
N LYS A 111 -18.25 14.36 0.38
CA LYS A 111 -19.66 14.53 -0.04
C LYS A 111 -20.11 15.98 -0.28
N GLY A 112 -19.41 16.96 0.30
CA GLY A 112 -19.59 18.37 0.03
C GLY A 112 -19.20 18.80 -1.40
N HIS A 113 -18.56 17.92 -2.16
CA HIS A 113 -18.12 18.12 -3.54
C HIS A 113 -18.81 17.11 -4.49
N PRO A 114 -20.05 17.35 -4.93
CA PRO A 114 -20.87 16.36 -5.66
C PRO A 114 -20.28 15.95 -7.01
N ASN A 115 -19.34 16.72 -7.53
CA ASN A 115 -18.64 16.42 -8.79
C ASN A 115 -17.42 15.50 -8.60
N ILE A 116 -17.06 15.14 -7.35
CA ILE A 116 -15.97 14.21 -7.09
C ILE A 116 -16.53 12.81 -6.89
N LEU A 117 -16.02 11.87 -7.64
CA LEU A 117 -16.29 10.44 -7.46
C LEU A 117 -15.03 9.76 -6.91
N VAL A 118 -15.18 9.02 -5.83
CA VAL A 118 -14.08 8.24 -5.25
C VAL A 118 -14.27 6.77 -5.61
N ASP A 119 -13.21 6.15 -6.07
CA ASP A 119 -13.16 4.71 -6.34
C ASP A 119 -11.77 4.17 -5.95
N TRP A 120 -11.60 2.87 -6.02
CA TRP A 120 -10.38 2.19 -5.67
C TRP A 120 -10.07 1.06 -6.63
N ALA A 121 -8.78 0.76 -6.80
CA ALA A 121 -8.34 -0.34 -7.64
C ALA A 121 -7.09 -1.01 -7.07
N MET A 122 -6.88 -2.24 -7.52
CA MET A 122 -5.68 -3.01 -7.26
C MET A 122 -4.76 -2.95 -8.47
N ARG A 123 -3.44 -2.86 -8.21
CA ARG A 123 -2.43 -2.96 -9.25
C ARG A 123 -2.39 -4.39 -9.84
N TYR A 124 -2.57 -5.39 -8.98
CA TYR A 124 -2.65 -6.79 -9.35
C TYR A 124 -3.96 -7.40 -8.88
N ALA A 125 -4.55 -8.28 -9.70
CA ALA A 125 -5.87 -8.88 -9.51
C ALA A 125 -7.03 -7.85 -9.56
N ASN A 126 -8.07 -8.01 -8.73
CA ASN A 126 -9.36 -7.31 -8.89
C ASN A 126 -9.75 -6.47 -7.65
N PRO A 127 -10.43 -5.31 -7.89
CA PRO A 127 -10.77 -4.72 -9.19
C PRO A 127 -9.54 -4.12 -9.88
N SER A 128 -9.39 -4.36 -11.17
CA SER A 128 -8.21 -3.89 -11.90
C SER A 128 -8.23 -2.37 -12.12
N THR A 129 -7.04 -1.76 -12.18
CA THR A 129 -6.88 -0.33 -12.45
C THR A 129 -7.59 0.11 -13.74
N GLU A 130 -7.45 -0.68 -14.83
CA GLU A 130 -8.13 -0.38 -16.09
C GLU A 130 -9.64 -0.37 -15.95
N SER A 131 -10.22 -1.37 -15.27
CA SER A 131 -11.68 -1.46 -15.11
C SER A 131 -12.26 -0.25 -14.38
N ARG A 132 -11.54 0.27 -13.38
CA ARG A 132 -12.01 1.41 -12.58
C ARG A 132 -11.81 2.75 -13.29
N ILE A 133 -10.72 2.91 -14.04
CA ILE A 133 -10.55 4.10 -14.89
C ILE A 133 -11.67 4.19 -15.92
N ARG A 134 -12.04 3.06 -16.56
CA ARG A 134 -13.16 3.02 -17.51
C ARG A 134 -14.49 3.35 -16.81
N ALA A 135 -14.77 2.76 -15.67
CA ALA A 135 -15.98 3.03 -14.91
C ALA A 135 -16.11 4.50 -14.48
N LEU A 136 -15.03 5.14 -14.07
CA LEU A 136 -15.01 6.57 -13.76
C LEU A 136 -15.24 7.42 -15.03
N GLN A 137 -14.62 7.07 -16.16
CA GLN A 137 -14.84 7.75 -17.43
C GLN A 137 -16.30 7.66 -17.88
N GLU A 138 -16.90 6.47 -17.81
CA GLU A 138 -18.32 6.22 -18.17
C GLU A 138 -19.29 7.03 -17.29
N GLN A 139 -18.89 7.31 -16.05
CA GLN A 139 -19.64 8.17 -15.13
C GLN A 139 -19.42 9.67 -15.37
N GLY A 140 -18.59 10.07 -16.35
CA GLY A 140 -18.36 11.45 -16.74
C GLY A 140 -17.13 12.10 -16.09
N CYS A 141 -16.20 11.32 -15.58
CA CYS A 141 -14.94 11.87 -15.09
C CYS A 141 -14.01 12.23 -16.24
N GLU A 142 -13.79 13.52 -16.43
CA GLU A 142 -12.85 14.10 -17.40
C GLU A 142 -11.44 14.25 -16.84
N ARG A 143 -11.32 14.18 -15.53
CA ARG A 143 -10.06 14.26 -14.77
C ARG A 143 -10.03 13.16 -13.76
N ILE A 144 -8.89 12.48 -13.61
CA ILE A 144 -8.72 11.41 -12.63
C ILE A 144 -7.43 11.67 -11.85
N LEU A 145 -7.56 11.81 -10.53
CA LEU A 145 -6.45 11.81 -9.59
C LEU A 145 -6.15 10.36 -9.20
N LEU A 146 -4.98 9.86 -9.55
CA LEU A 146 -4.46 8.57 -9.10
C LEU A 146 -3.72 8.78 -7.78
N VAL A 147 -4.11 8.05 -6.75
CA VAL A 147 -3.52 8.16 -5.41
C VAL A 147 -2.92 6.80 -5.02
N PRO A 148 -1.65 6.55 -5.33
CA PRO A 148 -0.95 5.38 -4.84
C PRO A 148 -0.86 5.40 -3.31
N LEU A 149 -1.38 4.38 -2.66
CA LEU A 149 -1.39 4.25 -1.20
C LEU A 149 -0.05 3.74 -0.65
N TYR A 150 1.04 4.25 -1.21
CA TYR A 150 2.42 3.97 -0.79
C TYR A 150 3.09 5.29 -0.40
N PRO A 151 3.39 5.49 0.90
CA PRO A 151 4.01 6.74 1.35
C PRO A 151 5.39 6.96 0.72
N GLN A 152 6.20 5.90 0.66
CA GLN A 152 7.52 5.89 0.05
C GLN A 152 7.41 5.47 -1.42
N TYR A 153 8.05 6.23 -2.31
CA TYR A 153 8.14 5.83 -3.71
C TYR A 153 9.07 4.63 -3.87
N ALA A 154 8.65 3.68 -4.69
CA ALA A 154 9.49 2.66 -5.29
C ALA A 154 9.01 2.38 -6.72
N ALA A 155 9.93 1.94 -7.59
CA ALA A 155 9.54 1.50 -8.92
C ALA A 155 8.56 0.33 -8.87
N ALA A 156 8.76 -0.58 -7.92
CA ALA A 156 7.91 -1.77 -7.71
C ALA A 156 6.53 -1.47 -7.09
N THR A 157 6.23 -0.22 -6.71
CA THR A 157 4.95 0.19 -6.12
C THR A 157 4.34 1.36 -6.87
N THR A 158 4.79 2.58 -6.63
CA THR A 158 4.23 3.80 -7.23
C THR A 158 4.35 3.82 -8.74
N ALA A 159 5.53 3.47 -9.29
CA ALA A 159 5.70 3.52 -10.74
C ALA A 159 4.89 2.43 -11.44
N THR A 160 4.86 1.19 -10.92
CA THR A 160 4.06 0.14 -11.57
C THR A 160 2.55 0.43 -11.51
N ALA A 161 2.04 1.06 -10.44
CA ALA A 161 0.65 1.49 -10.35
C ALA A 161 0.32 2.57 -11.40
N ALA A 162 1.22 3.55 -11.59
CA ALA A 162 1.09 4.56 -12.63
C ALA A 162 1.20 3.96 -14.04
N ASP A 163 2.16 3.06 -14.28
CA ASP A 163 2.35 2.37 -15.56
C ASP A 163 1.07 1.64 -16.00
N GLU A 164 0.36 0.98 -15.09
CA GLU A 164 -0.87 0.27 -15.42
C GLU A 164 -2.00 1.24 -15.78
N ALA A 165 -2.12 2.35 -15.07
CA ALA A 165 -3.06 3.40 -15.44
C ALA A 165 -2.73 3.99 -16.82
N PHE A 166 -1.47 4.25 -17.11
CA PHE A 166 -1.05 4.76 -18.43
C PHE A 166 -1.28 3.74 -19.55
N ARG A 167 -1.07 2.44 -19.31
CA ARG A 167 -1.41 1.38 -20.26
C ARG A 167 -2.92 1.34 -20.55
N ALA A 168 -3.76 1.53 -19.54
CA ALA A 168 -5.20 1.64 -19.73
C ALA A 168 -5.57 2.84 -20.62
N LEU A 169 -5.00 4.01 -20.31
CA LEU A 169 -5.24 5.25 -21.08
C LEU A 169 -4.83 5.11 -22.55
N ILE A 170 -3.67 4.51 -22.86
CA ILE A 170 -3.21 4.31 -24.25
C ILE A 170 -4.23 3.51 -25.09
N ARG A 171 -5.02 2.64 -24.45
CA ARG A 171 -6.07 1.85 -25.13
C ARG A 171 -7.41 2.58 -25.28
N MET A 172 -7.56 3.79 -24.72
CA MET A 172 -8.79 4.58 -24.76
C MET A 172 -8.82 5.53 -25.95
N ARG A 173 -9.96 5.64 -26.63
CA ARG A 173 -10.18 6.61 -27.69
C ARG A 173 -10.21 8.04 -27.15
N TRP A 174 -10.90 8.25 -26.01
CA TRP A 174 -10.91 9.50 -25.26
C TRP A 174 -10.29 9.26 -23.89
N GLN A 175 -9.25 10.01 -23.59
CA GLN A 175 -8.51 9.89 -22.34
C GLN A 175 -8.90 11.01 -21.39
N PRO A 176 -9.27 10.72 -20.13
CA PRO A 176 -9.37 11.75 -19.13
C PRO A 176 -7.99 12.35 -18.83
N ALA A 177 -7.96 13.62 -18.39
CA ALA A 177 -6.73 14.21 -17.86
C ALA A 177 -6.34 13.49 -16.56
N VAL A 178 -5.07 13.13 -16.39
CA VAL A 178 -4.61 12.35 -15.24
C VAL A 178 -3.53 13.09 -14.46
N ARG A 179 -3.65 13.06 -13.14
CA ARG A 179 -2.61 13.47 -12.19
C ARG A 179 -2.27 12.27 -11.30
N VAL A 180 -1.00 12.05 -11.03
CA VAL A 180 -0.54 11.06 -10.05
C VAL A 180 -0.07 11.79 -8.81
N ALA A 181 -0.60 11.44 -7.64
CA ALA A 181 -0.13 12.01 -6.38
C ALA A 181 1.34 11.62 -6.14
N PRO A 182 2.20 12.58 -5.77
CA PRO A 182 3.61 12.30 -5.49
C PRO A 182 3.76 11.47 -4.21
N ALA A 183 4.98 10.98 -3.94
CA ALA A 183 5.32 10.36 -2.67
C ALA A 183 5.11 11.33 -1.51
N TRP A 184 4.61 10.81 -0.39
CA TRP A 184 4.23 11.59 0.80
C TRP A 184 4.85 11.06 2.10
N HIS A 185 6.00 10.40 1.96
CA HIS A 185 6.77 9.72 2.99
C HIS A 185 7.22 10.61 4.17
N ASP A 186 7.28 11.91 3.97
CA ASP A 186 7.69 12.93 4.94
C ASP A 186 6.62 14.00 5.19
N ASP A 187 5.40 13.76 4.72
CA ASP A 187 4.27 14.66 4.95
C ASP A 187 4.00 14.80 6.45
N PRO A 188 3.91 16.03 6.99
CA PRO A 188 3.70 16.24 8.42
C PRO A 188 2.42 15.59 8.95
N THR A 189 1.33 15.59 8.16
CA THR A 189 0.06 14.94 8.54
C THR A 189 0.24 13.44 8.67
N TYR A 190 1.03 12.82 7.77
CA TYR A 190 1.33 11.39 7.83
C TYR A 190 2.19 11.03 9.04
N ILE A 191 3.24 11.78 9.31
CA ILE A 191 4.11 11.54 10.46
C ILE A 191 3.34 11.72 11.78
N ASP A 192 2.48 12.74 11.88
CA ASP A 192 1.63 12.94 13.05
C ASP A 192 0.62 11.79 13.22
N ALA A 193 -0.04 11.37 12.15
CA ALA A 193 -0.98 10.24 12.19
C ALA A 193 -0.31 8.96 12.66
N LEU A 194 0.89 8.63 12.14
CA LEU A 194 1.68 7.51 12.62
C LEU A 194 2.03 7.64 14.10
N ALA A 195 2.51 8.81 14.52
CA ALA A 195 2.89 9.04 15.91
C ALA A 195 1.68 8.93 16.86
N ARG A 196 0.52 9.44 16.47
CA ARG A 196 -0.74 9.28 17.22
C ARG A 196 -1.14 7.80 17.34
N SER A 197 -1.12 7.07 16.22
CA SER A 197 -1.45 5.65 16.19
C SER A 197 -0.53 4.84 17.11
N VAL A 198 0.79 5.05 16.99
CA VAL A 198 1.78 4.39 17.85
C VAL A 198 1.53 4.69 19.33
N ARG A 199 1.38 5.97 19.71
CA ARG A 199 1.12 6.36 21.11
C ARG A 199 -0.15 5.74 21.67
N THR A 200 -1.23 5.76 20.88
CA THR A 200 -2.52 5.19 21.29
C THR A 200 -2.39 3.69 21.52
N HIS A 201 -1.71 2.99 20.61
CA HIS A 201 -1.50 1.55 20.74
C HIS A 201 -0.64 1.22 21.96
N LEU A 202 0.49 1.90 22.14
CA LEU A 202 1.38 1.67 23.27
C LEU A 202 0.72 1.98 24.63
N ALA A 203 -0.15 2.98 24.70
CA ALA A 203 -0.90 3.31 25.92
C ALA A 203 -1.92 2.23 26.30
N GLY A 204 -2.35 1.39 25.36
CA GLY A 204 -3.26 0.26 25.60
C GLY A 204 -2.56 -1.04 26.01
N LEU A 205 -1.22 -1.10 25.97
CA LEU A 205 -0.47 -2.30 26.34
C LEU A 205 -0.36 -2.47 27.85
N ASP A 206 -0.27 -3.72 28.30
CA ASP A 206 0.04 -4.10 29.70
C ASP A 206 1.54 -4.03 30.02
N PHE A 207 2.36 -3.58 29.07
CA PHE A 207 3.82 -3.45 29.22
C PHE A 207 4.37 -2.24 28.47
N GLU A 208 5.50 -1.72 28.92
CA GLU A 208 6.26 -0.70 28.20
C GLU A 208 7.33 -1.39 27.33
N PRO A 209 7.35 -1.19 26.00
CA PRO A 209 8.40 -1.74 25.15
C PRO A 209 9.77 -1.15 25.47
N GLU A 210 10.79 -2.00 25.49
CA GLU A 210 12.19 -1.59 25.62
C GLU A 210 12.74 -1.04 24.29
N VAL A 211 12.23 -1.59 23.18
CA VAL A 211 12.60 -1.19 21.82
C VAL A 211 11.33 -1.04 20.98
N LEU A 212 11.30 0.00 20.15
CA LEU A 212 10.36 0.17 19.06
C LEU A 212 11.11 -0.07 17.74
N LEU A 213 10.69 -1.08 16.99
CA LEU A 213 11.26 -1.43 15.70
C LEU A 213 10.34 -0.96 14.58
N ALA A 214 10.80 -0.02 13.76
CA ALA A 214 10.13 0.43 12.54
C ALA A 214 10.66 -0.38 11.36
N THR A 215 9.82 -1.20 10.74
CA THR A 215 10.21 -2.03 9.61
C THR A 215 9.57 -1.56 8.31
N PHE A 216 10.28 -1.73 7.20
CA PHE A 216 9.83 -1.44 5.86
C PHE A 216 10.03 -2.67 4.98
N HIS A 217 9.26 -2.81 3.91
CA HIS A 217 9.51 -3.88 2.96
C HIS A 217 10.93 -3.75 2.38
N GLY A 218 11.65 -4.83 2.32
CA GLY A 218 13.00 -4.87 1.73
C GLY A 218 12.98 -4.62 0.22
N MET A 219 14.16 -4.30 -0.30
CA MET A 219 14.40 -4.11 -1.74
C MET A 219 15.82 -4.55 -2.07
N PRO A 220 16.07 -5.17 -3.23
CA PRO A 220 17.43 -5.43 -3.70
C PRO A 220 18.27 -4.15 -3.76
N GLN A 221 19.49 -4.18 -3.20
CA GLN A 221 20.38 -3.01 -3.19
C GLN A 221 20.70 -2.49 -4.61
N LYS A 222 20.62 -3.36 -5.63
CA LYS A 222 20.84 -2.97 -7.03
C LYS A 222 19.84 -1.90 -7.49
N TYR A 223 18.58 -1.92 -7.01
CA TYR A 223 17.58 -0.92 -7.38
C TYR A 223 17.88 0.44 -6.77
N HIS A 224 18.28 0.46 -5.50
CA HIS A 224 18.76 1.70 -4.87
C HIS A 224 19.97 2.29 -5.62
N ARG A 225 20.95 1.45 -5.99
CA ARG A 225 22.12 1.89 -6.79
C ARG A 225 21.75 2.36 -8.19
N ALA A 226 20.64 1.87 -8.74
CA ALA A 226 20.09 2.33 -10.02
C ALA A 226 19.28 3.64 -9.91
N GLY A 227 19.16 4.22 -8.71
CA GLY A 227 18.52 5.51 -8.47
C GLY A 227 17.14 5.47 -7.85
N ASP A 228 16.63 4.29 -7.42
CA ASP A 228 15.35 4.23 -6.70
C ASP A 228 15.48 4.92 -5.33
N PRO A 229 14.66 5.93 -5.00
CA PRO A 229 14.79 6.71 -3.78
C PRO A 229 14.22 6.01 -2.54
N TYR A 230 13.66 4.82 -2.67
CA TYR A 230 12.90 4.12 -1.63
C TYR A 230 13.63 4.06 -0.29
N HIS A 231 14.91 3.63 -0.30
CA HIS A 231 15.70 3.57 0.93
C HIS A 231 15.77 4.92 1.65
N CYS A 232 16.03 6.00 0.91
CA CYS A 232 16.11 7.35 1.48
C CYS A 232 14.76 7.79 2.07
N HIS A 233 13.66 7.47 1.39
CA HIS A 233 12.30 7.75 1.87
C HIS A 233 12.00 6.97 3.16
N CYS A 234 12.32 5.68 3.23
CA CYS A 234 12.14 4.86 4.44
C CYS A 234 12.93 5.41 5.62
N MET A 235 14.22 5.71 5.40
CA MET A 235 15.08 6.27 6.45
C MET A 235 14.57 7.63 6.94
N LYS A 236 14.06 8.48 6.03
CA LYS A 236 13.49 9.78 6.41
C LYS A 236 12.19 9.61 7.21
N THR A 237 11.26 8.75 6.76
CA THR A 237 10.04 8.44 7.52
C THR A 237 10.37 7.91 8.90
N GLY A 238 11.26 6.91 9.00
CA GLY A 238 11.64 6.31 10.27
C GLY A 238 12.27 7.33 11.23
N ARG A 239 13.16 8.20 10.74
CA ARG A 239 13.75 9.27 11.53
C ARG A 239 12.70 10.26 12.03
N LEU A 240 11.83 10.76 11.14
CA LEU A 240 10.78 11.73 11.51
C LEU A 240 9.78 11.13 12.50
N LEU A 241 9.40 9.86 12.35
CA LEU A 241 8.55 9.16 13.31
C LEU A 241 9.21 9.05 14.67
N ARG A 242 10.50 8.66 14.73
CA ARG A 242 11.27 8.61 15.97
C ARG A 242 11.29 9.97 16.68
N GLU A 243 11.57 11.03 15.94
CA GLU A 243 11.62 12.40 16.46
C GLU A 243 10.25 12.85 16.98
N ALA A 244 9.16 12.59 16.21
CA ALA A 244 7.81 12.89 16.64
C ALA A 244 7.39 12.12 17.90
N LEU A 245 7.85 10.89 18.07
CA LEU A 245 7.59 10.07 19.25
C LEU A 245 8.44 10.45 20.46
N GLY A 246 9.57 11.13 20.27
CA GLY A 246 10.54 11.43 21.31
C GLY A 246 11.36 10.22 21.79
N TRP A 247 11.52 9.21 20.93
CA TRP A 247 12.28 8.00 21.28
C TRP A 247 13.78 8.21 21.10
N ASP A 248 14.55 7.67 22.05
CA ASP A 248 16.00 7.64 21.98
C ASP A 248 16.48 6.75 20.82
N LYS A 249 17.62 7.10 20.22
CA LYS A 249 18.19 6.35 19.11
C LYS A 249 18.50 4.90 19.46
N ASP A 250 18.89 4.63 20.70
CA ASP A 250 19.28 3.29 21.17
C ASP A 250 18.07 2.38 21.39
N ARG A 251 16.88 2.97 21.54
CA ARG A 251 15.61 2.26 21.73
C ARG A 251 14.72 2.25 20.49
N TYR A 252 15.19 2.83 19.37
CA TYR A 252 14.45 2.89 18.10
C TYR A 252 15.29 2.32 16.98
N VAL A 253 14.80 1.26 16.35
CA VAL A 253 15.53 0.54 15.30
C VAL A 253 14.75 0.62 13.99
N ILE A 254 15.45 0.82 12.87
CA ILE A 254 14.89 0.72 11.52
C ILE A 254 15.43 -0.54 10.86
N SER A 255 14.55 -1.33 10.23
CA SER A 255 14.92 -2.57 9.54
C SER A 255 14.11 -2.79 8.26
N PHE A 256 14.48 -3.81 7.48
CA PHE A 256 13.84 -4.17 6.21
C PHE A 256 13.46 -5.65 6.21
N GLN A 257 12.20 -5.94 5.85
CA GLN A 257 11.59 -7.27 5.88
C GLN A 257 11.45 -7.92 4.49
N SER A 258 11.00 -9.16 4.43
CA SER A 258 10.50 -9.84 3.21
C SER A 258 11.55 -10.06 2.13
N ARG A 259 12.82 -10.30 2.50
CA ARG A 259 13.86 -10.61 1.54
C ARG A 259 13.64 -11.98 0.88
N PHE A 260 14.00 -12.09 -0.40
CA PHE A 260 14.02 -13.36 -1.11
C PHE A 260 15.14 -13.44 -2.15
N GLY A 261 15.50 -14.69 -2.53
CA GLY A 261 16.58 -14.93 -3.48
C GLY A 261 17.97 -14.68 -2.91
N ASN A 262 18.98 -14.57 -3.79
CA ASN A 262 20.38 -14.52 -3.40
C ASN A 262 21.02 -13.14 -3.55
N ASP A 263 20.31 -12.15 -4.09
CA ASP A 263 20.82 -10.79 -4.21
C ASP A 263 20.95 -10.14 -2.83
N PRO A 264 21.91 -9.25 -2.61
CA PRO A 264 21.95 -8.41 -1.41
C PRO A 264 20.75 -7.45 -1.37
N TRP A 265 20.00 -7.46 -0.27
CA TRP A 265 18.86 -6.58 -0.01
C TRP A 265 19.25 -5.45 0.94
N LEU A 266 18.37 -4.45 1.08
CA LEU A 266 18.51 -3.38 2.06
C LEU A 266 18.61 -3.98 3.48
N GLN A 267 19.44 -3.39 4.30
CA GLN A 267 19.76 -3.85 5.66
C GLN A 267 19.55 -2.74 6.69
N PRO A 268 19.42 -3.09 8.00
CA PRO A 268 19.44 -4.44 8.58
C PRO A 268 18.18 -5.24 8.27
N TYR A 269 18.27 -6.58 8.23
CA TYR A 269 17.13 -7.46 8.03
C TYR A 269 16.29 -7.58 9.29
N THR A 270 14.96 -7.60 9.16
CA THR A 270 14.04 -7.57 10.30
C THR A 270 14.14 -8.84 11.13
N ASP A 271 14.07 -10.02 10.52
CA ASP A 271 14.18 -11.32 11.17
C ASP A 271 15.47 -11.45 12.01
N GLU A 272 16.63 -11.13 11.41
CA GLU A 272 17.93 -11.15 12.10
C GLU A 272 18.01 -10.09 13.21
N THR A 273 17.38 -8.94 13.01
CA THR A 273 17.35 -7.86 14.01
C THR A 273 16.54 -8.26 15.22
N VAL A 274 15.36 -8.84 15.01
CA VAL A 274 14.48 -9.34 16.08
C VAL A 274 15.18 -10.44 16.90
N GLU A 275 15.78 -11.42 16.21
CA GLU A 275 16.57 -12.47 16.85
C GLU A 275 17.71 -11.90 17.70
N LYS A 276 18.46 -10.95 17.14
CA LYS A 276 19.59 -10.30 17.81
C LYS A 276 19.17 -9.48 19.04
N LEU A 277 18.04 -8.80 18.98
CA LEU A 277 17.49 -8.04 20.11
C LEU A 277 17.11 -8.98 21.26
N ALA A 278 16.38 -10.06 20.97
CA ALA A 278 16.00 -11.05 21.96
C ALA A 278 17.24 -11.71 22.62
N LYS A 279 18.23 -12.13 21.84
CA LYS A 279 19.50 -12.69 22.33
C LYS A 279 20.34 -11.71 23.14
N LYS A 280 20.20 -10.41 22.93
CA LYS A 280 20.82 -9.36 23.75
C LYS A 280 20.08 -9.09 25.07
N GLY A 281 18.98 -9.78 25.33
CA GLY A 281 18.24 -9.67 26.57
C GLY A 281 17.06 -8.68 26.52
N ILE A 282 16.69 -8.13 25.34
CA ILE A 282 15.46 -7.36 25.18
C ILE A 282 14.27 -8.31 25.39
N LYS A 283 13.40 -7.98 26.34
CA LYS A 283 12.25 -8.78 26.73
C LYS A 283 10.93 -8.28 26.17
N ARG A 284 10.84 -7.00 25.82
CA ARG A 284 9.59 -6.35 25.41
C ARG A 284 9.82 -5.54 24.14
N LEU A 285 9.23 -5.98 23.06
CA LEU A 285 9.38 -5.40 21.73
C LEU A 285 8.04 -4.90 21.19
N ALA A 286 8.00 -3.68 20.67
CA ALA A 286 6.92 -3.22 19.80
C ALA A 286 7.43 -3.05 18.37
N MET A 287 6.58 -3.36 17.39
CA MET A 287 6.93 -3.27 15.98
C MET A 287 5.87 -2.49 15.21
N VAL A 288 6.29 -1.59 14.32
CA VAL A 288 5.42 -0.82 13.42
C VAL A 288 5.95 -0.88 12.00
N ALA A 289 5.04 -0.89 11.01
CA ALA A 289 5.38 -0.93 9.59
C ALA A 289 4.96 0.36 8.85
N PRO A 290 5.74 1.47 8.92
CA PRO A 290 5.33 2.75 8.34
C PRO A 290 5.27 2.77 6.81
N GLY A 291 5.73 1.74 6.13
CA GLY A 291 5.61 1.60 4.67
C GLY A 291 4.23 1.13 4.21
N PHE A 292 3.38 0.68 5.14
CA PHE A 292 2.08 0.10 4.84
C PHE A 292 0.96 1.00 5.34
N THR A 293 0.05 1.38 4.44
CA THR A 293 -1.14 2.17 4.77
C THR A 293 -2.34 1.31 5.16
N ALA A 294 -2.27 0.03 4.82
CA ALA A 294 -3.26 -0.98 5.13
C ALA A 294 -2.58 -2.30 5.48
N ASP A 295 -3.13 -3.01 6.45
CA ASP A 295 -2.65 -4.33 6.83
C ASP A 295 -2.84 -5.34 5.69
N CYS A 296 -1.87 -6.21 5.55
CA CYS A 296 -1.78 -7.19 4.49
C CYS A 296 -1.04 -8.45 4.98
N LEU A 297 -0.67 -9.35 4.08
CA LEU A 297 0.05 -10.57 4.44
C LEU A 297 1.38 -10.25 5.14
N GLU A 298 2.11 -9.29 4.60
CA GLU A 298 3.44 -8.88 5.07
C GLU A 298 3.41 -8.27 6.49
N THR A 299 2.25 -7.76 6.93
CA THR A 299 2.12 -7.19 8.27
C THR A 299 1.51 -8.17 9.27
N LEU A 300 0.48 -8.90 8.88
CA LEU A 300 -0.27 -9.75 9.80
C LEU A 300 0.38 -11.13 9.98
N GLU A 301 0.87 -11.73 8.90
CA GLU A 301 1.48 -13.06 8.97
C GLU A 301 2.99 -12.95 9.23
N GLU A 302 3.72 -12.13 8.49
CA GLU A 302 5.18 -12.05 8.63
C GLU A 302 5.60 -11.28 9.90
N LEU A 303 5.00 -10.08 10.17
CA LEU A 303 5.43 -9.29 11.34
C LEU A 303 4.76 -9.77 12.63
N ASP A 304 3.44 -9.87 12.66
CA ASP A 304 2.72 -10.25 13.87
C ASP A 304 2.76 -11.76 14.14
N GLY A 305 2.97 -12.59 13.12
CA GLY A 305 3.15 -14.03 13.24
C GLY A 305 4.63 -14.42 13.34
N GLU A 306 5.33 -14.56 12.19
CA GLU A 306 6.69 -15.11 12.13
C GLU A 306 7.70 -14.33 13.00
N ASN A 307 7.69 -13.00 12.99
CA ASN A 307 8.65 -12.22 13.79
C ASN A 307 8.34 -12.26 15.29
N ARG A 308 7.08 -12.39 15.67
CA ARG A 308 6.69 -12.68 17.08
C ARG A 308 7.30 -14.01 17.53
N GLU A 309 7.12 -15.07 16.74
CA GLU A 309 7.68 -16.39 17.04
C GLU A 309 9.21 -16.35 17.15
N ILE A 310 9.89 -15.66 16.23
CA ILE A 310 11.35 -15.48 16.29
C ILE A 310 11.75 -14.79 17.60
N PHE A 311 11.05 -13.74 18.02
CA PHE A 311 11.35 -13.02 19.24
C PHE A 311 11.19 -13.90 20.48
N GLU A 312 10.06 -14.57 20.60
CA GLU A 312 9.72 -15.42 21.75
C GLU A 312 10.67 -16.64 21.86
N HIS A 313 10.95 -17.33 20.75
CA HIS A 313 11.89 -18.46 20.72
C HIS A 313 13.32 -18.11 21.12
N ASN A 314 13.71 -16.85 20.92
CA ASN A 314 15.06 -16.36 21.27
C ASN A 314 15.14 -15.65 22.63
N GLY A 315 14.09 -15.75 23.44
CA GLY A 315 14.07 -15.30 24.83
C GLY A 315 13.35 -13.97 25.08
N GLY A 316 12.61 -13.45 24.10
CA GLY A 316 11.64 -12.37 24.29
C GLY A 316 10.43 -12.84 25.11
N GLU A 317 9.73 -11.92 25.76
CA GLU A 317 8.62 -12.24 26.66
C GLU A 317 7.30 -11.57 26.25
N LYS A 318 7.36 -10.35 25.71
CA LYS A 318 6.21 -9.56 25.29
C LYS A 318 6.49 -8.95 23.91
N PHE A 319 5.62 -9.19 22.98
CA PHE A 319 5.69 -8.65 21.63
C PHE A 319 4.35 -7.99 21.25
N SER A 320 4.40 -6.84 20.60
CA SER A 320 3.21 -6.20 20.04
C SER A 320 3.47 -5.64 18.67
N TYR A 321 2.68 -6.07 17.68
CA TYR A 321 2.60 -5.42 16.38
C TYR A 321 1.61 -4.26 16.46
N ILE A 322 2.00 -3.09 15.97
CA ILE A 322 1.15 -1.89 15.88
C ILE A 322 0.51 -1.88 14.50
N PRO A 323 -0.80 -2.02 14.38
CA PRO A 323 -1.49 -2.08 13.09
C PRO A 323 -1.18 -0.87 12.19
N ALA A 324 -1.19 -1.09 10.88
CA ALA A 324 -1.15 -0.01 9.91
C ALA A 324 -2.27 1.01 10.17
N LEU A 325 -2.17 2.20 9.57
CA LEU A 325 -3.20 3.24 9.75
C LEU A 325 -4.59 2.78 9.29
N ASN A 326 -4.65 1.88 8.32
CA ASN A 326 -5.90 1.31 7.82
C ASN A 326 -6.94 2.39 7.46
N ALA A 327 -8.22 2.09 7.64
CA ALA A 327 -9.31 3.04 7.52
C ALA A 327 -9.67 3.72 8.87
N SER A 328 -8.69 3.87 9.77
CA SER A 328 -8.85 4.61 11.03
C SER A 328 -8.97 6.11 10.80
N GLU A 329 -9.46 6.86 11.79
CA GLU A 329 -9.55 8.32 11.66
C GLU A 329 -8.20 8.97 11.33
N PRO A 330 -7.06 8.65 12.00
CA PRO A 330 -5.76 9.18 11.61
C PRO A 330 -5.34 8.80 10.18
N GLY A 331 -5.64 7.57 9.73
CA GLY A 331 -5.36 7.12 8.36
C GLY A 331 -6.16 7.90 7.32
N MET A 332 -7.43 8.14 7.62
CA MET A 332 -8.31 8.91 6.73
C MET A 332 -7.94 10.40 6.69
N ASP A 333 -7.46 10.98 7.80
CA ASP A 333 -6.95 12.36 7.82
C ASP A 333 -5.80 12.54 6.82
N VAL A 334 -4.89 11.55 6.75
CA VAL A 334 -3.77 11.56 5.79
C VAL A 334 -4.27 11.48 4.35
N ILE A 335 -5.11 10.49 4.05
CA ILE A 335 -5.59 10.27 2.67
C ILE A 335 -6.38 11.50 2.19
N GLU A 336 -7.24 12.05 3.03
CA GLU A 336 -8.02 13.25 2.71
C GLU A 336 -7.10 14.47 2.48
N ALA A 337 -6.11 14.70 3.34
CA ALA A 337 -5.18 15.82 3.20
C ALA A 337 -4.41 15.77 1.88
N ILE A 338 -3.91 14.59 1.51
CA ILE A 338 -3.22 14.37 0.23
C ILE A 338 -4.17 14.61 -0.94
N VAL A 339 -5.36 14.01 -0.90
CA VAL A 339 -6.36 14.17 -1.99
C VAL A 339 -6.76 15.61 -2.16
N ARG A 340 -7.08 16.34 -1.09
CA ARG A 340 -7.46 17.76 -1.17
C ARG A 340 -6.33 18.61 -1.74
N ARG A 341 -5.10 18.37 -1.33
CA ARG A 341 -3.92 19.07 -1.86
C ARG A 341 -3.76 18.83 -3.36
N GLU A 342 -3.85 17.58 -3.79
CA GLU A 342 -3.65 17.21 -5.19
C GLU A 342 -4.83 17.57 -6.10
N LEU A 343 -6.01 17.84 -5.53
CA LEU A 343 -7.17 18.36 -6.26
C LEU A 343 -7.13 19.88 -6.47
N MET A 344 -6.22 20.61 -5.83
CA MET A 344 -6.10 22.05 -6.01
C MET A 344 -5.95 22.43 -7.49
N GLY A 345 -6.73 23.41 -7.95
CA GLY A 345 -6.82 23.82 -9.34
C GLY A 345 -7.73 22.93 -10.21
N TRP A 346 -8.32 21.90 -9.63
CA TRP A 346 -9.37 21.08 -10.27
C TRP A 346 -10.75 21.31 -9.61
N ILE A 347 -10.74 21.73 -8.35
CA ILE A 347 -11.92 22.10 -7.55
C ILE A 347 -11.79 23.55 -7.09
#